data_a740f3a222999262c5a8265cb61f3865
#
_entry.id   a740f3a222999262c5a8265cb61f3865
#
_cell.length_a   1.000
_cell.length_b   1.000
_cell.length_c   1.000
_cell.angle_alpha   90.00
_cell.angle_beta   90.00
_cell.angle_gamma   90.00
#
_symmetry.space_group_name_H-M   'P 1'
#
loop_
_entity.id
_entity.type
_entity.pdbx_description
1 polymer ?
#
loop_
_entity_poly.entity_id
_entity_poly.type
_entity_poly.pdbx_seq_one_letter_code
_entity_poly.pdbx_strand_id
1 'polypeptide(L)'
;GYPCVLKPVVGSWGRLLARVESHEMAEAVIEHKASLGVSHKVFYVQEYINKPGRDIRAFVIGEEPIAAIYRSSENWITNTARGGVATNCPLTPDLDEICRQTARAMGGGLLAIDLFEAKEGFTVNEVNHTMEFRNSIETTGVDIPARMVDFVIKEARK
;
A
#
# COMPACT_ATOMS: atom_id res chain seq x y z
N GLY A 1 -18.74 -10.53 0.68
CA GLY A 1 -18.89 -11.55 -0.36
C GLY A 1 -17.56 -11.96 -0.97
N TYR A 2 -17.61 -12.82 -1.96
CA TYR A 2 -16.45 -13.23 -2.75
C TYR A 2 -16.41 -12.45 -4.07
N PRO A 3 -15.23 -12.23 -4.67
CA PRO A 3 -13.92 -12.59 -4.14
C PRO A 3 -13.48 -11.69 -2.97
N CYS A 4 -12.67 -12.24 -2.05
CA CYS A 4 -12.05 -11.47 -0.98
C CYS A 4 -10.57 -11.85 -0.82
N VAL A 5 -9.82 -11.05 -0.07
CA VAL A 5 -8.40 -11.27 0.22
C VAL A 5 -8.22 -11.56 1.70
N LEU A 6 -7.64 -12.70 2.01
CA LEU A 6 -7.18 -13.03 3.35
C LEU A 6 -5.74 -12.56 3.52
N LYS A 7 -5.51 -11.70 4.50
CA LYS A 7 -4.18 -11.17 4.83
C LYS A 7 -3.76 -11.63 6.23
N PRO A 8 -2.48 -11.93 6.47
CA PRO A 8 -1.99 -12.09 7.84
C PRO A 8 -2.02 -10.73 8.54
N VAL A 9 -2.29 -10.69 9.84
CA VAL A 9 -2.21 -9.46 10.64
C VAL A 9 -0.79 -8.96 10.83
N VAL A 10 0.19 -9.85 10.70
CA VAL A 10 1.62 -9.51 10.70
C VAL A 10 2.23 -10.08 9.42
N GLY A 11 2.78 -9.20 8.61
CA GLY A 11 3.40 -9.58 7.33
C GLY A 11 3.82 -8.35 6.54
N SER A 12 4.61 -8.57 5.48
CA SER A 12 5.09 -7.53 4.59
C SER A 12 5.31 -8.09 3.19
N TRP A 13 5.48 -7.18 2.22
CA TRP A 13 5.83 -7.49 0.83
C TRP A 13 4.86 -8.42 0.10
N GLY A 14 3.56 -8.37 0.45
CA GLY A 14 2.53 -9.19 -0.18
C GLY A 14 2.71 -10.70 0.06
N ARG A 15 3.36 -11.08 1.17
CA ARG A 15 3.52 -12.50 1.55
C ARG A 15 2.29 -13.01 2.28
N LEU A 16 2.01 -14.31 2.11
CA LEU A 16 0.92 -15.03 2.78
C LEU A 16 -0.48 -14.47 2.51
N LEU A 17 -0.63 -13.69 1.45
CA LEU A 17 -1.94 -13.26 0.94
C LEU A 17 -2.60 -14.41 0.19
N ALA A 18 -3.89 -14.55 0.34
CA ALA A 18 -4.71 -15.46 -0.44
C ALA A 18 -5.94 -14.73 -0.97
N ARG A 19 -6.13 -14.75 -2.29
CA ARG A 19 -7.40 -14.38 -2.91
C ARG A 19 -8.28 -15.61 -2.89
N VAL A 20 -9.46 -15.49 -2.30
CA VAL A 20 -10.44 -16.57 -2.21
C VAL A 20 -11.70 -16.19 -2.97
N GLU A 21 -12.22 -17.12 -3.75
CA GLU A 21 -13.31 -16.89 -4.69
C GLU A 21 -14.60 -17.65 -4.30
N SER A 22 -14.47 -18.61 -3.36
CA SER A 22 -15.59 -19.39 -2.86
C SER A 22 -15.47 -19.70 -1.38
N HIS A 23 -16.57 -20.14 -0.78
CA HIS A 23 -16.61 -20.60 0.61
C HIS A 23 -15.67 -21.78 0.84
N GLU A 24 -15.70 -22.78 -0.02
CA GLU A 24 -14.83 -23.95 0.05
C GLU A 24 -13.35 -23.58 0.02
N MET A 25 -12.97 -22.64 -0.87
CA MET A 25 -11.58 -22.15 -0.92
C MET A 25 -11.22 -21.40 0.37
N ALA A 26 -12.14 -20.62 0.93
CA ALA A 26 -11.91 -19.91 2.19
C ALA A 26 -11.70 -20.90 3.34
N GLU A 27 -12.52 -21.92 3.47
CA GLU A 27 -12.40 -22.97 4.49
C GLU A 27 -11.04 -23.67 4.39
N ALA A 28 -10.65 -24.15 3.20
CA ALA A 28 -9.37 -24.81 2.98
C ALA A 28 -8.17 -23.93 3.34
N VAL A 29 -8.18 -22.65 2.96
CA VAL A 29 -7.11 -21.70 3.29
C VAL A 29 -7.04 -21.42 4.79
N ILE A 30 -8.19 -21.26 5.45
CA ILE A 30 -8.28 -21.00 6.89
C ILE A 30 -7.77 -22.22 7.67
N GLU A 31 -8.21 -23.43 7.33
CA GLU A 31 -7.78 -24.67 7.96
C GLU A 31 -6.27 -24.86 7.82
N HIS A 32 -5.72 -24.70 6.61
CA HIS A 32 -4.29 -24.76 6.37
C HIS A 32 -3.52 -23.74 7.22
N LYS A 33 -3.95 -22.47 7.25
CA LYS A 33 -3.30 -21.43 8.03
C LYS A 33 -3.39 -21.70 9.53
N ALA A 34 -4.53 -22.18 10.02
CA ALA A 34 -4.72 -22.51 11.43
C ALA A 34 -3.78 -23.63 11.92
N SER A 35 -3.34 -24.53 11.04
CA SER A 35 -2.36 -25.57 11.34
C SER A 35 -0.92 -25.06 11.47
N LEU A 36 -0.61 -23.85 10.98
CA LEU A 36 0.73 -23.26 11.01
C LEU A 36 1.09 -22.61 12.36
N GLY A 37 0.17 -22.60 13.33
CA GLY A 37 0.40 -22.05 14.65
C GLY A 37 -0.47 -20.84 15.00
N VAL A 38 -0.34 -20.34 16.22
CA VAL A 38 -1.26 -19.36 16.82
C VAL A 38 -1.28 -18.03 16.05
N SER A 39 -0.13 -17.54 15.60
CA SER A 39 -0.02 -16.28 14.85
C SER A 39 -0.74 -16.31 13.49
N HIS A 40 -1.02 -17.49 12.96
CA HIS A 40 -1.72 -17.67 11.69
C HIS A 40 -3.24 -17.89 11.84
N LYS A 41 -3.76 -17.88 13.08
CA LYS A 41 -5.20 -18.07 13.36
C LYS A 41 -6.00 -16.76 13.32
N VAL A 42 -5.34 -15.62 13.22
CA VAL A 42 -5.98 -14.31 13.11
C VAL A 42 -5.84 -13.82 11.66
N PHE A 43 -6.96 -13.42 11.07
CA PHE A 43 -7.05 -13.01 9.67
C PHE A 43 -7.60 -11.60 9.56
N TYR A 44 -7.04 -10.83 8.64
CA TYR A 44 -7.66 -9.65 8.11
C TYR A 44 -8.33 -10.01 6.78
N VAL A 45 -9.64 -9.82 6.70
CA VAL A 45 -10.44 -10.11 5.51
C VAL A 45 -10.78 -8.80 4.83
N GLN A 46 -10.39 -8.66 3.58
CA GLN A 46 -10.61 -7.46 2.78
C GLN A 46 -11.35 -7.80 1.49
N GLU A 47 -12.25 -6.93 1.05
CA GLU A 47 -12.83 -7.00 -0.27
C GLU A 47 -11.73 -7.01 -1.35
N TYR A 48 -11.88 -7.88 -2.36
CA TYR A 48 -11.00 -7.84 -3.51
C TYR A 48 -11.38 -6.68 -4.43
N ILE A 49 -10.48 -5.72 -4.56
CA ILE A 49 -10.65 -4.60 -5.50
C ILE A 49 -10.04 -4.98 -6.84
N ASN A 50 -10.88 -4.99 -7.89
CA ASN A 50 -10.41 -5.20 -9.25
C ASN A 50 -9.71 -3.93 -9.75
N LYS A 51 -8.40 -4.01 -9.93
CA LYS A 51 -7.52 -2.91 -10.33
C LYS A 51 -6.86 -3.19 -11.68
N PRO A 52 -6.41 -2.18 -12.43
CA PRO A 52 -5.90 -2.32 -13.81
C PRO A 52 -4.47 -2.89 -13.87
N GLY A 53 -4.18 -4.02 -13.18
CA GLY A 53 -2.85 -4.65 -13.15
C GLY A 53 -1.76 -3.84 -12.47
N ARG A 54 -2.14 -2.78 -11.76
CA ARG A 54 -1.21 -1.90 -11.01
C ARG A 54 -1.85 -1.38 -9.73
N ASP A 55 -1.01 -0.87 -8.84
CA ASP A 55 -1.42 -0.03 -7.72
C ASP A 55 -0.53 1.21 -7.64
N ILE A 56 -0.86 2.12 -6.73
CA ILE A 56 -0.13 3.35 -6.51
C ILE A 56 0.49 3.30 -5.12
N ARG A 57 1.78 3.70 -5.02
CA ARG A 57 2.41 4.09 -3.76
C ARG A 57 2.71 5.57 -3.79
N ALA A 58 2.03 6.34 -2.95
CA ALA A 58 2.26 7.76 -2.75
C ALA A 58 3.11 7.99 -1.50
N PHE A 59 4.04 8.94 -1.58
CA PHE A 59 4.91 9.37 -0.49
C PHE A 59 4.42 10.71 0.02
N VAL A 60 4.12 10.78 1.32
CA VAL A 60 3.57 11.97 1.97
C VAL A 60 4.46 12.37 3.13
N ILE A 61 4.80 13.65 3.23
CA ILE A 61 5.62 14.22 4.29
C ILE A 61 4.83 15.34 4.97
N GLY A 62 4.57 15.17 6.28
CA GLY A 62 3.57 15.98 6.97
C GLY A 62 2.19 15.64 6.43
N GLU A 63 1.61 16.57 5.69
CA GLU A 63 0.36 16.39 4.95
C GLU A 63 0.55 16.58 3.44
N GLU A 64 1.80 16.76 2.98
CA GLU A 64 2.11 17.07 1.59
C GLU A 64 2.51 15.80 0.82
N PRO A 65 1.74 15.37 -0.20
CA PRO A 65 2.18 14.37 -1.17
C PRO A 65 3.34 14.93 -1.99
N ILE A 66 4.47 14.25 -1.96
CA ILE A 66 5.70 14.73 -2.63
C ILE A 66 6.04 13.96 -3.89
N ALA A 67 5.60 12.73 -3.99
CA ALA A 67 5.86 11.84 -5.12
C ALA A 67 4.89 10.65 -5.09
N ALA A 68 4.69 10.02 -6.24
CA ALA A 68 4.00 8.74 -6.32
C ALA A 68 4.59 7.87 -7.44
N ILE A 69 4.45 6.56 -7.29
CA ILE A 69 4.79 5.58 -8.32
C ILE A 69 3.63 4.64 -8.58
N TYR A 70 3.48 4.22 -9.83
CA TYR A 70 2.75 3.01 -10.16
C TYR A 70 3.63 1.79 -9.89
N ARG A 71 3.03 0.71 -9.41
CA ARG A 71 3.66 -0.61 -9.29
C ARG A 71 2.83 -1.57 -10.14
N SER A 72 3.34 -1.98 -11.28
CA SER A 72 2.63 -2.80 -12.27
C SER A 72 3.14 -4.24 -12.26
N SER A 73 2.23 -5.21 -12.40
CA SER A 73 2.55 -6.63 -12.48
C SER A 73 1.46 -7.38 -13.25
N GLU A 74 1.82 -8.49 -13.89
CA GLU A 74 0.85 -9.45 -14.43
C GLU A 74 0.10 -10.21 -13.34
N ASN A 75 0.65 -10.25 -12.13
CA ASN A 75 -0.01 -10.81 -10.96
C ASN A 75 -0.93 -9.79 -10.29
N TRP A 76 -1.96 -10.26 -9.62
CA TRP A 76 -2.83 -9.42 -8.80
C TRP A 76 -2.11 -8.76 -7.61
N ILE A 77 -0.97 -9.33 -7.17
CA ILE A 77 -0.05 -8.72 -6.20
C ILE A 77 1.00 -7.93 -6.97
N THR A 78 1.00 -6.62 -6.82
CA THR A 78 1.78 -5.66 -7.62
C THR A 78 3.04 -5.15 -6.94
N ASN A 79 3.35 -5.62 -5.73
CA ASN A 79 4.53 -5.21 -4.96
C ASN A 79 5.84 -5.38 -5.76
N THR A 80 6.72 -4.38 -5.73
CA THR A 80 8.04 -4.43 -6.38
C THR A 80 8.92 -5.55 -5.84
N ALA A 81 8.80 -5.89 -4.56
CA ALA A 81 9.49 -7.06 -3.95
C ALA A 81 9.06 -8.41 -4.56
N ARG A 82 7.99 -8.45 -5.36
CA ARG A 82 7.50 -9.62 -6.09
C ARG A 82 7.63 -9.50 -7.60
N GLY A 83 8.52 -8.63 -8.06
CA GLY A 83 8.77 -8.41 -9.48
C GLY A 83 7.91 -7.34 -10.14
N GLY A 84 7.14 -6.58 -9.36
CA GLY A 84 6.41 -5.44 -9.88
C GLY A 84 7.36 -4.35 -10.41
N VAL A 85 7.00 -3.75 -11.53
CA VAL A 85 7.76 -2.67 -12.18
C VAL A 85 7.26 -1.32 -11.67
N ALA A 86 8.20 -0.50 -11.18
CA ALA A 86 7.91 0.86 -10.75
C ALA A 86 8.00 1.84 -11.93
N THR A 87 6.99 2.69 -12.09
CA THR A 87 7.00 3.83 -13.03
C THR A 87 6.45 5.08 -12.35
N ASN A 88 6.82 6.26 -12.85
CA ASN A 88 6.34 7.50 -12.26
C ASN A 88 4.83 7.63 -12.35
N CYS A 89 4.18 8.02 -11.25
CA CYS A 89 2.76 8.32 -11.18
C CYS A 89 2.59 9.83 -10.95
N PRO A 90 2.01 10.58 -11.89
CA PRO A 90 1.73 12.00 -11.68
C PRO A 90 0.76 12.21 -10.51
N LEU A 91 1.04 13.18 -9.66
CA LEU A 91 0.13 13.61 -8.60
C LEU A 91 -1.01 14.42 -9.23
N THR A 92 -2.09 13.74 -9.59
CA THR A 92 -3.32 14.41 -10.04
C THR A 92 -4.02 15.09 -8.86
N PRO A 93 -4.90 16.09 -9.08
CA PRO A 93 -5.65 16.73 -8.01
C PRO A 93 -6.40 15.74 -7.11
N ASP A 94 -7.03 14.73 -7.69
CA ASP A 94 -7.79 13.71 -6.93
C ASP A 94 -6.86 12.82 -6.10
N LEU A 95 -5.70 12.44 -6.65
CA LEU A 95 -4.69 11.66 -5.91
C LEU A 95 -4.05 12.49 -4.79
N ASP A 96 -3.75 13.76 -5.03
CA ASP A 96 -3.23 14.68 -4.02
C ASP A 96 -4.22 14.84 -2.87
N GLU A 97 -5.50 15.07 -3.17
CA GLU A 97 -6.53 15.30 -2.14
C GLU A 97 -6.75 14.06 -1.26
N ILE A 98 -6.87 12.86 -1.85
CA ILE A 98 -7.06 11.64 -1.03
C ILE A 98 -5.81 11.36 -0.17
N CYS A 99 -4.61 11.64 -0.67
CA CYS A 99 -3.38 11.50 0.11
C CYS A 99 -3.34 12.48 1.28
N ARG A 100 -3.72 13.75 1.07
CA ARG A 100 -3.82 14.76 2.14
C ARG A 100 -4.85 14.39 3.19
N GLN A 101 -6.04 13.97 2.77
CA GLN A 101 -7.10 13.52 3.68
C GLN A 101 -6.63 12.34 4.53
N THR A 102 -5.98 11.36 3.89
CA THR A 102 -5.41 10.19 4.58
C THR A 102 -4.34 10.62 5.59
N ALA A 103 -3.42 11.50 5.18
CA ALA A 103 -2.36 11.97 6.07
C ALA A 103 -2.93 12.72 7.28
N ARG A 104 -3.94 13.59 7.11
CA ARG A 104 -4.63 14.27 8.21
C ARG A 104 -5.29 13.29 9.17
N ALA A 105 -5.97 12.26 8.64
CA ALA A 105 -6.60 11.22 9.45
C ALA A 105 -5.59 10.41 10.27
N MET A 106 -4.35 10.28 9.77
CA MET A 106 -3.25 9.60 10.46
C MET A 106 -2.44 10.50 11.40
N GLY A 107 -2.72 11.81 11.43
CA GLY A 107 -1.96 12.79 12.21
C GLY A 107 -0.69 13.30 11.54
N GLY A 108 -0.57 13.13 10.22
CA GLY A 108 0.60 13.54 9.44
C GLY A 108 1.81 12.63 9.63
N GLY A 109 3.00 13.16 9.33
CA GLY A 109 4.27 12.45 9.53
C GLY A 109 4.91 11.99 8.22
N LEU A 110 5.68 10.91 8.29
CA LEU A 110 6.36 10.31 7.14
C LEU A 110 5.56 9.06 6.71
N LEU A 111 4.78 9.17 5.65
CA LEU A 111 3.83 8.12 5.27
C LEU A 111 4.05 7.64 3.84
N ALA A 112 3.98 6.32 3.64
CA ALA A 112 3.77 5.74 2.33
C ALA A 112 2.34 5.18 2.27
N ILE A 113 1.53 5.70 1.36
CA ILE A 113 0.13 5.33 1.20
C ILE A 113 0.00 4.46 -0.03
N ASP A 114 -0.51 3.25 0.14
CA ASP A 114 -0.82 2.34 -0.96
C ASP A 114 -2.29 2.50 -1.36
N LEU A 115 -2.52 2.82 -2.63
CA LEU A 115 -3.87 3.07 -3.17
C LEU A 115 -4.16 2.17 -4.36
N PHE A 116 -5.45 1.88 -4.53
CA PHE A 116 -5.98 1.23 -5.73
C PHE A 116 -6.77 2.23 -6.58
N GLU A 117 -6.61 2.10 -7.89
CA GLU A 117 -7.51 2.72 -8.88
C GLU A 117 -8.74 1.82 -9.01
N ALA A 118 -9.83 2.18 -8.35
CA ALA A 118 -11.10 1.49 -8.44
C ALA A 118 -12.05 2.19 -9.43
N LYS A 119 -13.16 1.56 -9.75
CA LYS A 119 -14.15 2.10 -10.70
C LYS A 119 -14.69 3.48 -10.28
N GLU A 120 -14.80 3.72 -8.99
CA GLU A 120 -15.37 4.94 -8.40
C GLU A 120 -14.32 5.96 -7.96
N GLY A 121 -13.04 5.76 -8.33
CA GLY A 121 -11.94 6.62 -7.94
C GLY A 121 -10.84 5.88 -7.17
N PHE A 122 -10.04 6.63 -6.41
CA PHE A 122 -8.98 6.04 -5.60
C PHE A 122 -9.51 5.48 -4.28
N THR A 123 -8.96 4.34 -3.87
CA THR A 123 -9.26 3.71 -2.57
C THR A 123 -7.97 3.45 -1.82
N VAL A 124 -7.90 3.89 -0.56
CA VAL A 124 -6.74 3.61 0.30
C VAL A 124 -6.76 2.14 0.71
N ASN A 125 -5.67 1.44 0.43
CA ASN A 125 -5.48 0.05 0.83
C ASN A 125 -4.71 -0.08 2.14
N GLU A 126 -3.62 0.69 2.28
CA GLU A 126 -2.69 0.56 3.39
C GLU A 126 -1.92 1.86 3.60
N VAL A 127 -1.62 2.18 4.87
CA VAL A 127 -0.74 3.30 5.23
C VAL A 127 0.44 2.76 6.02
N ASN A 128 1.65 3.04 5.52
CA ASN A 128 2.89 2.62 6.13
C ASN A 128 3.63 3.82 6.74
N HIS A 129 3.98 3.75 8.03
CA HIS A 129 4.79 4.75 8.72
C HIS A 129 6.29 4.59 8.44
N THR A 130 6.70 3.45 7.89
CA THR A 130 8.08 3.23 7.44
C THR A 130 8.11 3.21 5.92
N MET A 131 8.53 4.32 5.32
CA MET A 131 8.60 4.44 3.87
C MET A 131 9.68 3.53 3.30
N GLU A 132 9.31 2.66 2.36
CA GLU A 132 10.26 2.00 1.47
C GLU A 132 10.23 2.73 0.12
N PHE A 133 11.27 3.50 -0.18
CA PHE A 133 11.34 4.40 -1.33
C PHE A 133 12.51 4.12 -2.28
N ARG A 134 13.31 3.08 -2.05
CA ARG A 134 14.53 2.78 -2.82
C ARG A 134 14.32 2.84 -4.34
N ASN A 135 13.25 2.22 -4.83
CA ASN A 135 12.94 2.18 -6.26
C ASN A 135 12.18 3.41 -6.76
N SER A 136 12.00 4.43 -5.92
CA SER A 136 11.15 5.57 -6.23
C SER A 136 11.93 6.85 -6.51
N ILE A 137 13.16 6.96 -6.01
CA ILE A 137 13.99 8.16 -6.16
C ILE A 137 14.31 8.39 -7.65
N GLU A 138 14.91 7.41 -8.31
CA GLU A 138 15.24 7.50 -9.74
C GLU A 138 13.98 7.59 -10.61
N THR A 139 12.93 6.85 -10.24
CA THR A 139 11.67 6.79 -10.99
C THR A 139 10.92 8.11 -10.98
N THR A 140 10.94 8.84 -9.86
CA THR A 140 10.18 10.10 -9.70
C THR A 140 11.05 11.34 -9.87
N GLY A 141 12.38 11.22 -9.76
CA GLY A 141 13.32 12.34 -9.72
C GLY A 141 13.26 13.16 -8.43
N VAL A 142 12.53 12.70 -7.41
CA VAL A 142 12.37 13.39 -6.12
C VAL A 142 13.37 12.83 -5.10
N ASP A 143 14.14 13.71 -4.49
CA ASP A 143 15.02 13.36 -3.36
C ASP A 143 14.18 13.19 -2.08
N ILE A 144 13.52 12.04 -1.97
CA ILE A 144 12.67 11.69 -0.83
C ILE A 144 13.44 11.74 0.49
N PRO A 145 14.68 11.20 0.61
CA PRO A 145 15.48 11.31 1.83
C PRO A 145 15.73 12.73 2.29
N ALA A 146 16.11 13.62 1.38
CA ALA A 146 16.34 15.02 1.73
C ALA A 146 15.08 15.68 2.29
N ARG A 147 13.93 15.46 1.65
CA ARG A 147 12.63 15.97 2.12
C ARG A 147 12.25 15.41 3.49
N MET A 148 12.56 14.14 3.78
CA MET A 148 12.33 13.53 5.09
C MET A 148 13.20 14.20 6.17
N VAL A 149 14.48 14.42 5.89
CA VAL A 149 15.42 15.07 6.84
C VAL A 149 14.96 16.49 7.13
N ASP A 150 14.62 17.27 6.11
CA ASP A 150 14.12 18.64 6.28
C ASP A 150 12.87 18.69 7.17
N PHE A 151 11.95 17.77 6.97
CA PHE A 151 10.75 17.66 7.80
C PHE A 151 11.11 17.36 9.26
N VAL A 152 11.95 16.36 9.51
CA VAL A 152 12.36 15.99 10.88
C VAL A 152 13.08 17.16 11.58
N ILE A 153 13.97 17.88 10.88
CA ILE A 153 14.64 19.06 11.44
C ILE A 153 13.64 20.15 11.80
N LYS A 154 12.65 20.38 10.93
CA LYS A 154 11.60 21.37 11.16
C LYS A 154 10.74 21.01 12.38
N GLU A 155 10.35 19.75 12.52
CA GLU A 155 9.55 19.28 13.66
C GLU A 155 10.32 19.34 14.97
N ALA A 156 11.62 18.99 14.97
CA ALA A 156 12.49 19.03 16.14
C ALA A 156 12.76 20.45 16.67
N ARG A 157 12.45 21.50 15.88
CA ARG A 157 12.64 22.91 16.26
C ARG A 157 11.36 23.59 16.79
N LYS A 158 10.24 22.87 16.80
CA LYS A 158 8.98 23.32 17.41
C LYS A 158 9.00 23.11 18.91
#